data_79e6fc5d4db6f92c3fc9fa64b7c9c350
#
_entry.id   79e6fc5d4db6f92c3fc9fa64b7c9c350
#
_cell.length_a   1.000
_cell.length_b   1.000
_cell.length_c   1.000
_cell.angle_alpha   90.00
_cell.angle_beta   90.00
_cell.angle_gamma   90.00
#
_symmetry.space_group_name_H-M   'P 1'
#
loop_
_entity.id
_entity.type
_entity.pdbx_description
1 polymer ?
#
loop_
_entity_poly.entity_id
_entity_poly.type
_entity_poly.pdbx_seq_one_letter_code
_entity_poly.pdbx_strand_id
1 'polypeptide(L)'
;MNPRHLFDRKFVSLALQGGGAHGAFTWGVLDRLLEVEELVAEGICGTSAGAVNAVTLAYGMHIGGPEKAKELLEILWKKISQYGSYMFKPSPWDNATNFGNMYHSPGYMWFNAISQSLSPYELNPFNYNPLRDILNELIDFKELQHYNTKKLFVCATNVQTNRARVFHNHEITVDAVLASACLPFLFQAVKIDDDYYWDGGYMGNPPLTPLIAETSAHDVLLVKINSININKIPTSARDIAERVNEISFNSSLINEMHLVHYRNELIRRGVELPEQDREIFVHCISGYSVLDQLSYSSKLNTSWEFLQHLKEEGRRVAETWLEKEYDQVGIRSTFDIEEHFLNKY
;
A
#
# COMPACT_ATOMS: atom_id res chain seq x y z
N MET A 1 -14.87 30.54 -5.56
CA MET A 1 -14.32 29.53 -6.50
C MET A 1 -14.59 30.02 -7.93
N ASN A 2 -13.55 30.11 -8.73
CA ASN A 2 -13.65 30.54 -10.14
C ASN A 2 -14.28 29.39 -10.96
N PRO A 3 -15.37 29.58 -11.73
CA PRO A 3 -16.03 28.48 -12.45
C PRO A 3 -15.14 27.76 -13.47
N ARG A 4 -14.02 28.35 -13.91
CA ARG A 4 -13.08 27.74 -14.86
C ARG A 4 -12.31 26.55 -14.28
N HIS A 5 -12.09 26.47 -12.96
CA HIS A 5 -11.36 25.37 -12.30
C HIS A 5 -12.20 24.07 -12.15
N LEU A 6 -13.51 24.11 -12.33
CA LEU A 6 -14.36 22.92 -12.24
C LEU A 6 -14.28 22.01 -13.48
N PHE A 7 -13.86 22.54 -14.63
CA PHE A 7 -13.81 21.83 -15.91
C PHE A 7 -12.46 21.08 -16.13
N ASP A 8 -11.43 21.39 -15.34
CA ASP A 8 -10.09 20.80 -15.50
C ASP A 8 -9.79 19.69 -14.49
N ARG A 9 -10.74 19.30 -13.64
CA ARG A 9 -10.51 18.26 -12.64
C ARG A 9 -10.34 16.89 -13.26
N LYS A 10 -9.30 16.20 -12.85
CA LYS A 10 -9.00 14.81 -13.20
C LYS A 10 -9.34 13.89 -12.06
N PHE A 11 -10.19 12.91 -12.31
CA PHE A 11 -10.67 11.97 -11.30
C PHE A 11 -9.92 10.65 -11.42
N VAL A 12 -9.37 10.16 -10.31
CA VAL A 12 -8.63 8.90 -10.24
C VAL A 12 -9.09 8.06 -9.05
N SER A 13 -8.89 6.75 -9.15
CA SER A 13 -8.96 5.84 -8.02
C SER A 13 -7.55 5.48 -7.58
N LEU A 14 -7.20 5.73 -6.31
CA LEU A 14 -5.87 5.43 -5.77
C LEU A 14 -5.79 3.98 -5.29
N ALA A 15 -4.79 3.26 -5.77
CA ALA A 15 -4.50 1.89 -5.38
C ALA A 15 -3.12 1.83 -4.69
N LEU A 16 -3.09 1.64 -3.36
CA LEU A 16 -1.90 1.77 -2.53
C LEU A 16 -1.38 0.40 -2.09
N GLN A 17 -0.24 -0.01 -2.63
CA GLN A 17 0.38 -1.29 -2.32
C GLN A 17 0.95 -1.33 -0.89
N GLY A 18 0.85 -2.49 -0.24
CA GLY A 18 1.49 -2.77 1.04
C GLY A 18 2.94 -3.19 0.89
N GLY A 19 3.74 -2.97 1.94
CA GLY A 19 5.17 -3.32 1.93
C GLY A 19 5.96 -2.81 3.15
N GLY A 20 5.34 -2.75 4.32
CA GLY A 20 6.01 -2.35 5.57
C GLY A 20 6.56 -0.92 5.50
N ALA A 21 7.80 -0.70 5.94
CA ALA A 21 8.46 0.60 5.97
C ALA A 21 8.59 1.24 4.56
N HIS A 22 8.55 0.45 3.48
CA HIS A 22 8.51 0.99 2.12
C HIS A 22 7.23 1.82 1.84
N GLY A 23 6.19 1.69 2.65
CA GLY A 23 5.02 2.56 2.63
C GLY A 23 5.34 4.05 2.87
N ALA A 24 6.53 4.38 3.39
CA ALA A 24 7.01 5.77 3.46
C ALA A 24 7.29 6.37 2.07
N PHE A 25 7.62 5.55 1.07
CA PHE A 25 7.63 5.99 -0.33
C PHE A 25 6.23 6.42 -0.78
N THR A 26 5.20 5.62 -0.47
CA THR A 26 3.80 5.98 -0.72
C THR A 26 3.40 7.27 -0.02
N TRP A 27 3.84 7.47 1.23
CA TRP A 27 3.66 8.77 1.92
C TRP A 27 4.22 9.92 1.09
N GLY A 28 5.44 9.81 0.56
CA GLY A 28 6.04 10.84 -0.29
C GLY A 28 5.25 11.10 -1.58
N VAL A 29 4.75 10.03 -2.22
CA VAL A 29 3.88 10.14 -3.39
C VAL A 29 2.61 10.92 -3.05
N LEU A 30 1.91 10.52 -2.00
CA LEU A 30 0.67 11.17 -1.56
C LEU A 30 0.90 12.63 -1.17
N ASP A 31 1.99 12.90 -0.45
CA ASP A 31 2.38 14.24 -0.03
C ASP A 31 2.56 15.19 -1.24
N ARG A 32 3.14 14.71 -2.35
CA ARG A 32 3.27 15.49 -3.58
C ARG A 32 1.96 15.60 -4.38
N LEU A 33 1.19 14.52 -4.47
CA LEU A 33 -0.08 14.53 -5.21
C LEU A 33 -1.12 15.46 -4.56
N LEU A 34 -1.10 15.61 -3.23
CA LEU A 34 -1.98 16.52 -2.49
C LEU A 34 -1.74 18.00 -2.81
N GLU A 35 -0.65 18.36 -3.45
CA GLU A 35 -0.36 19.72 -3.93
C GLU A 35 -1.03 20.05 -5.27
N VAL A 36 -1.67 19.06 -5.92
CA VAL A 36 -2.35 19.21 -7.20
C VAL A 36 -3.86 19.27 -6.97
N GLU A 37 -4.42 20.47 -6.90
CA GLU A 37 -5.85 20.70 -6.59
C GLU A 37 -6.81 20.06 -7.60
N GLU A 38 -6.36 19.96 -8.86
CA GLU A 38 -7.14 19.40 -9.96
C GLU A 38 -7.19 17.87 -9.95
N LEU A 39 -6.27 17.19 -9.25
CA LEU A 39 -6.25 15.73 -9.14
C LEU A 39 -7.13 15.28 -7.98
N VAL A 40 -8.25 14.67 -8.29
CA VAL A 40 -9.25 14.28 -7.28
C VAL A 40 -9.33 12.75 -7.18
N ALA A 41 -9.01 12.22 -6.00
CA ALA A 41 -9.25 10.82 -5.72
C ALA A 41 -10.75 10.58 -5.43
N GLU A 42 -11.44 9.74 -6.18
CA GLU A 42 -12.81 9.29 -5.90
C GLU A 42 -12.86 8.09 -4.95
N GLY A 43 -11.91 7.19 -5.12
CA GLY A 43 -11.75 6.03 -4.27
C GLY A 43 -10.29 5.82 -3.87
N ILE A 44 -10.10 5.22 -2.72
CA ILE A 44 -8.78 4.87 -2.20
C ILE A 44 -8.85 3.42 -1.71
N CYS A 45 -8.01 2.56 -2.24
CA CYS A 45 -7.85 1.19 -1.74
C CYS A 45 -6.41 0.98 -1.27
N GLY A 46 -6.25 0.36 -0.12
CA GLY A 46 -4.94 0.07 0.42
C GLY A 46 -4.86 -1.28 1.12
N THR A 47 -3.64 -1.81 1.18
CA THR A 47 -3.32 -3.05 1.88
C THR A 47 -2.10 -2.84 2.75
N SER A 48 -2.10 -3.37 3.98
CA SER A 48 -0.96 -3.27 4.91
C SER A 48 -0.52 -1.81 5.12
N ALA A 49 0.73 -1.46 4.88
CA ALA A 49 1.20 -0.06 4.92
C ALA A 49 0.41 0.86 3.97
N GLY A 50 -0.07 0.34 2.83
CA GLY A 50 -0.97 1.05 1.94
C GLY A 50 -2.32 1.36 2.58
N ALA A 51 -2.88 0.44 3.39
CA ALA A 51 -4.12 0.68 4.15
C ALA A 51 -3.91 1.74 5.24
N VAL A 52 -2.78 1.68 5.95
CA VAL A 52 -2.43 2.69 6.97
C VAL A 52 -2.32 4.08 6.35
N ASN A 53 -1.66 4.20 5.19
CA ASN A 53 -1.61 5.46 4.43
C ASN A 53 -3.02 5.90 3.95
N ALA A 54 -3.82 4.95 3.43
CA ALA A 54 -5.15 5.23 2.88
C ALA A 54 -6.10 5.81 3.93
N VAL A 55 -6.18 5.18 5.12
CA VAL A 55 -7.08 5.65 6.20
C VAL A 55 -6.62 6.98 6.78
N THR A 56 -5.30 7.19 6.90
CA THR A 56 -4.73 8.45 7.39
C THR A 56 -4.97 9.60 6.40
N LEU A 57 -4.76 9.33 5.10
CA LEU A 57 -5.09 10.27 4.03
C LEU A 57 -6.58 10.63 4.04
N ALA A 58 -7.45 9.62 4.06
CA ALA A 58 -8.90 9.82 4.04
C ALA A 58 -9.39 10.63 5.24
N TYR A 59 -8.91 10.30 6.44
CA TYR A 59 -9.27 11.02 7.66
C TYR A 59 -8.76 12.47 7.63
N GLY A 60 -7.51 12.71 7.25
CA GLY A 60 -6.96 14.05 7.12
C GLY A 60 -7.72 14.91 6.11
N MET A 61 -8.05 14.33 4.95
CA MET A 61 -8.88 14.98 3.93
C MET A 61 -10.28 15.33 4.45
N HIS A 62 -10.85 14.46 5.30
CA HIS A 62 -12.17 14.67 5.91
C HIS A 62 -12.17 15.85 6.87
N ILE A 63 -11.23 15.91 7.80
CA ILE A 63 -11.25 16.87 8.91
C ILE A 63 -10.60 18.22 8.59
N GLY A 64 -9.78 18.33 7.54
CA GLY A 64 -9.07 19.58 7.25
C GLY A 64 -8.45 19.68 5.85
N GLY A 65 -8.78 18.76 4.94
CA GLY A 65 -8.32 18.80 3.55
C GLY A 65 -6.85 18.42 3.36
N PRO A 66 -6.23 18.81 2.21
CA PRO A 66 -4.90 18.36 1.82
C PRO A 66 -3.81 18.63 2.86
N GLU A 67 -3.76 19.82 3.43
CA GLU A 67 -2.74 20.18 4.41
C GLU A 67 -2.85 19.34 5.69
N LYS A 68 -4.08 19.07 6.15
CA LYS A 68 -4.26 18.20 7.32
C LYS A 68 -3.92 16.74 7.02
N ALA A 69 -4.18 16.28 5.83
CA ALA A 69 -3.77 14.94 5.39
C ALA A 69 -2.23 14.80 5.35
N LYS A 70 -1.51 15.79 4.84
CA LYS A 70 -0.03 15.83 4.86
C LYS A 70 0.51 15.82 6.28
N GLU A 71 -0.05 16.66 7.16
CA GLU A 71 0.32 16.72 8.58
C GLU A 71 0.14 15.36 9.27
N LEU A 72 -1.03 14.72 9.11
CA LEU A 72 -1.31 13.44 9.76
C LEU A 72 -0.42 12.31 9.22
N LEU A 73 -0.14 12.26 7.93
CA LEU A 73 0.80 11.30 7.34
C LEU A 73 2.21 11.47 7.93
N GLU A 74 2.68 12.70 8.12
CA GLU A 74 3.98 12.96 8.74
C GLU A 74 4.01 12.50 10.20
N ILE A 75 2.97 12.84 10.98
CA ILE A 75 2.85 12.41 12.38
C ILE A 75 2.81 10.88 12.48
N LEU A 76 2.04 10.22 11.60
CA LEU A 76 1.96 8.76 11.51
C LEU A 76 3.34 8.12 11.37
N TRP A 77 4.08 8.50 10.33
CA TRP A 77 5.38 7.91 10.04
C TRP A 77 6.43 8.25 11.07
N LYS A 78 6.35 9.44 11.69
CA LYS A 78 7.19 9.82 12.83
C LYS A 78 6.94 8.94 14.05
N LYS A 79 5.67 8.66 14.37
CA LYS A 79 5.29 7.74 15.47
C LYS A 79 5.73 6.31 15.16
N ILE A 80 5.52 5.81 13.94
CA ILE A 80 6.02 4.49 13.52
C ILE A 80 7.53 4.40 13.72
N SER A 81 8.28 5.44 13.37
CA SER A 81 9.73 5.47 13.62
C SER A 81 10.08 5.42 15.10
N GLN A 82 9.39 6.19 15.92
CA GLN A 82 9.65 6.23 17.37
C GLN A 82 9.42 4.87 18.01
N TYR A 83 8.30 4.21 17.71
CA TYR A 83 7.98 2.89 18.27
C TYR A 83 8.85 1.77 17.69
N GLY A 84 9.08 1.77 16.40
CA GLY A 84 9.84 0.71 15.73
C GLY A 84 11.33 0.72 16.03
N SER A 85 11.90 1.89 16.32
CA SER A 85 13.34 2.02 16.69
C SER A 85 13.73 1.35 18.00
N TYR A 86 12.76 0.95 18.85
CA TYR A 86 13.02 0.11 20.00
C TYR A 86 13.26 -1.36 19.64
N MET A 87 12.66 -1.83 18.55
CA MET A 87 12.65 -3.25 18.16
C MET A 87 13.63 -3.54 17.02
N PHE A 88 13.67 -2.67 16.02
CA PHE A 88 14.42 -2.84 14.78
C PHE A 88 15.26 -1.60 14.48
N LYS A 89 16.44 -1.49 15.11
CA LYS A 89 17.38 -0.42 14.84
C LYS A 89 18.47 -0.91 13.87
N PRO A 90 18.72 -0.22 12.74
CA PRO A 90 19.82 -0.57 11.86
C PRO A 90 21.16 -0.47 12.60
N SER A 91 22.06 -1.41 12.30
CA SER A 91 23.41 -1.33 12.82
C SER A 91 24.23 -0.24 12.11
N PRO A 92 25.30 0.30 12.72
CA PRO A 92 26.22 1.21 12.03
C PRO A 92 26.80 0.61 10.74
N TRP A 93 26.96 -0.73 10.69
CA TRP A 93 27.45 -1.44 9.51
C TRP A 93 26.41 -1.48 8.40
N ASP A 94 25.13 -1.70 8.72
CA ASP A 94 24.04 -1.63 7.73
C ASP A 94 23.97 -0.24 7.11
N ASN A 95 24.10 0.81 7.92
CA ASN A 95 24.10 2.19 7.42
C ASN A 95 25.30 2.51 6.52
N ALA A 96 26.46 1.91 6.79
CA ALA A 96 27.69 2.17 6.05
C ALA A 96 27.80 1.38 4.72
N THR A 97 27.25 0.16 4.67
CA THR A 97 27.45 -0.75 3.54
C THR A 97 26.24 -0.88 2.62
N ASN A 98 25.03 -0.79 3.16
CA ASN A 98 23.78 -0.96 2.44
C ASN A 98 22.68 -0.14 3.09
N PHE A 99 22.65 1.13 2.85
CA PHE A 99 21.67 2.05 3.41
C PHE A 99 20.23 1.51 3.26
N GLY A 100 19.54 1.36 4.39
CA GLY A 100 18.18 0.85 4.46
C GLY A 100 18.07 -0.64 4.80
N ASN A 101 19.02 -1.50 4.45
CA ASN A 101 18.99 -2.91 4.79
C ASN A 101 19.32 -3.16 6.27
N MET A 102 18.85 -4.29 6.82
CA MET A 102 18.96 -4.59 8.26
C MET A 102 19.60 -5.96 8.56
N TYR A 103 20.31 -6.54 7.59
CA TYR A 103 20.86 -7.89 7.75
C TYR A 103 21.86 -8.04 8.89
N HIS A 104 22.56 -6.98 9.27
CA HIS A 104 23.53 -6.94 10.38
C HIS A 104 22.96 -6.28 11.64
N SER A 105 21.66 -5.96 11.65
CA SER A 105 20.98 -5.46 12.82
C SER A 105 20.78 -6.59 13.83
N PRO A 106 21.27 -6.48 15.08
CA PRO A 106 21.10 -7.53 16.08
C PRO A 106 19.62 -7.88 16.35
N GLY A 107 18.74 -6.87 16.38
CA GLY A 107 17.31 -7.08 16.56
C GLY A 107 16.67 -7.88 15.43
N TYR A 108 17.03 -7.58 14.18
CA TYR A 108 16.57 -8.32 13.02
C TYR A 108 17.09 -9.76 13.01
N MET A 109 18.38 -9.96 13.28
CA MET A 109 18.99 -11.29 13.33
C MET A 109 18.34 -12.16 14.40
N TRP A 110 18.14 -11.61 15.59
CA TRP A 110 17.46 -12.30 16.70
C TRP A 110 16.02 -12.64 16.33
N PHE A 111 15.27 -11.69 15.82
CA PHE A 111 13.89 -11.89 15.35
C PHE A 111 13.81 -12.99 14.29
N ASN A 112 14.65 -12.93 13.25
CA ASN A 112 14.66 -13.91 12.18
C ASN A 112 15.00 -15.33 12.68
N ALA A 113 15.90 -15.46 13.66
CA ALA A 113 16.24 -16.75 14.24
C ALA A 113 15.09 -17.33 15.09
N ILE A 114 14.39 -16.49 15.83
CA ILE A 114 13.35 -16.94 16.77
C ILE A 114 12.01 -17.16 16.06
N SER A 115 11.63 -16.31 15.11
CA SER A 115 10.38 -16.44 14.37
C SER A 115 10.26 -17.70 13.51
N GLN A 116 11.38 -18.40 13.29
CA GLN A 116 11.38 -19.73 12.66
C GLN A 116 11.01 -20.86 13.62
N SER A 117 11.05 -20.62 14.93
CA SER A 117 10.86 -21.64 15.97
C SER A 117 9.68 -21.35 16.89
N LEU A 118 9.37 -20.08 17.12
CA LEU A 118 8.31 -19.64 18.01
C LEU A 118 7.28 -18.81 17.26
N SER A 119 6.02 -19.07 17.55
CA SER A 119 4.88 -18.34 16.99
C SER A 119 4.70 -16.96 17.66
N PRO A 120 3.98 -16.02 17.02
CA PRO A 120 3.60 -14.76 17.68
C PRO A 120 2.77 -14.97 18.97
N TYR A 121 2.06 -16.08 19.08
CA TYR A 121 1.30 -16.42 20.30
C TYR A 121 2.20 -16.72 21.50
N GLU A 122 3.41 -17.24 21.25
CA GLU A 122 4.43 -17.51 22.28
C GLU A 122 5.32 -16.29 22.54
N LEU A 123 5.68 -15.53 21.48
CA LEU A 123 6.58 -14.37 21.59
C LEU A 123 5.87 -13.12 22.12
N ASN A 124 4.59 -12.96 21.82
CA ASN A 124 3.77 -11.82 22.21
C ASN A 124 2.40 -12.28 22.76
N PRO A 125 2.38 -12.97 23.92
CA PRO A 125 1.16 -13.55 24.47
C PRO A 125 0.10 -12.49 24.83
N PHE A 126 0.51 -11.25 25.09
CA PHE A 126 -0.39 -10.12 25.36
C PHE A 126 -0.93 -9.46 24.08
N ASN A 127 -0.52 -9.94 22.93
CA ASN A 127 -0.91 -9.40 21.61
C ASN A 127 -0.73 -7.87 21.50
N TYR A 128 0.36 -7.35 22.08
CA TYR A 128 0.66 -5.92 22.01
C TYR A 128 1.07 -5.54 20.58
N ASN A 129 0.38 -4.55 20.03
CA ASN A 129 0.67 -4.00 18.71
C ASN A 129 0.70 -2.46 18.80
N PRO A 130 1.88 -1.83 18.74
CA PRO A 130 2.01 -0.39 18.88
C PRO A 130 1.28 0.39 17.77
N LEU A 131 1.04 -0.22 16.62
CA LEU A 131 0.28 0.41 15.53
C LEU A 131 -1.16 0.73 15.97
N ARG A 132 -1.74 -0.08 16.88
CA ARG A 132 -3.07 0.19 17.47
C ARG A 132 -3.11 1.53 18.19
N ASP A 133 -2.12 1.77 19.03
CA ASP A 133 -2.05 3.00 19.83
C ASP A 133 -1.84 4.21 18.93
N ILE A 134 -0.94 4.10 17.95
CA ILE A 134 -0.68 5.14 16.96
C ILE A 134 -1.95 5.52 16.19
N LEU A 135 -2.67 4.52 15.68
CA LEU A 135 -3.86 4.75 14.87
C LEU A 135 -5.01 5.35 15.71
N ASN A 136 -5.25 4.85 16.93
CA ASN A 136 -6.29 5.37 17.81
C ASN A 136 -6.00 6.80 18.29
N GLU A 137 -4.73 7.20 18.38
CA GLU A 137 -4.35 8.56 18.74
C GLU A 137 -4.54 9.54 17.57
N LEU A 138 -4.36 9.06 16.33
CA LEU A 138 -4.40 9.91 15.15
C LEU A 138 -5.77 9.98 14.48
N ILE A 139 -6.57 8.93 14.57
CA ILE A 139 -7.79 8.76 13.77
C ILE A 139 -8.96 8.46 14.69
N ASP A 140 -9.99 9.30 14.62
CA ASP A 140 -11.31 8.93 15.12
C ASP A 140 -12.01 8.03 14.07
N PHE A 141 -11.97 6.72 14.31
CA PHE A 141 -12.56 5.75 13.39
C PHE A 141 -14.09 5.88 13.28
N LYS A 142 -14.76 6.36 14.31
CA LYS A 142 -16.21 6.62 14.25
C LYS A 142 -16.51 7.76 13.30
N GLU A 143 -15.72 8.82 13.36
CA GLU A 143 -15.83 9.94 12.43
C GLU A 143 -15.45 9.52 11.01
N LEU A 144 -14.38 8.75 10.84
CA LEU A 144 -13.96 8.23 9.54
C LEU A 144 -15.04 7.36 8.87
N GLN A 145 -15.80 6.57 9.62
CA GLN A 145 -16.92 5.76 9.09
C GLN A 145 -18.05 6.62 8.50
N HIS A 146 -18.17 7.87 8.90
CA HIS A 146 -19.13 8.84 8.33
C HIS A 146 -18.56 9.55 7.09
N TYR A 147 -17.30 9.33 6.75
CA TYR A 147 -16.70 9.88 5.54
C TYR A 147 -17.26 9.18 4.29
N ASN A 148 -18.21 9.84 3.65
CA ASN A 148 -18.95 9.29 2.50
C ASN A 148 -18.70 10.05 1.19
N THR A 149 -17.83 11.06 1.21
CA THR A 149 -17.49 11.84 0.01
C THR A 149 -16.56 11.10 -0.93
N LYS A 150 -15.88 10.06 -0.45
CA LYS A 150 -14.98 9.18 -1.22
C LYS A 150 -15.16 7.73 -0.77
N LYS A 151 -14.89 6.81 -1.67
CA LYS A 151 -14.86 5.38 -1.35
C LYS A 151 -13.52 5.01 -0.73
N LEU A 152 -13.56 4.31 0.40
CA LEU A 152 -12.36 3.84 1.08
C LEU A 152 -12.45 2.33 1.30
N PHE A 153 -11.38 1.61 0.92
CA PHE A 153 -11.31 0.16 0.96
C PHE A 153 -10.03 -0.28 1.66
N VAL A 154 -10.15 -1.20 2.60
CA VAL A 154 -9.04 -1.84 3.30
C VAL A 154 -9.13 -3.34 3.10
N CYS A 155 -8.06 -3.97 2.61
CA CYS A 155 -8.04 -5.41 2.33
C CYS A 155 -7.32 -6.18 3.43
N ALA A 156 -7.92 -7.28 3.89
CA ALA A 156 -7.30 -8.28 4.74
C ALA A 156 -7.53 -9.69 4.17
N THR A 157 -6.77 -10.67 4.65
CA THR A 157 -6.91 -12.07 4.27
C THR A 157 -7.63 -12.85 5.38
N ASN A 158 -8.79 -13.43 5.07
CA ASN A 158 -9.48 -14.32 6.02
C ASN A 158 -8.71 -15.64 6.09
N VAL A 159 -8.22 -15.96 7.30
CA VAL A 159 -7.35 -17.12 7.54
C VAL A 159 -8.08 -18.45 7.35
N GLN A 160 -9.37 -18.48 7.67
CA GLN A 160 -10.17 -19.72 7.67
C GLN A 160 -10.66 -20.09 6.26
N THR A 161 -10.96 -19.07 5.45
CA THR A 161 -11.58 -19.29 4.13
C THR A 161 -10.60 -19.07 2.96
N ASN A 162 -9.39 -18.54 3.23
CA ASN A 162 -8.40 -18.16 2.21
C ASN A 162 -8.95 -17.18 1.17
N ARG A 163 -9.75 -16.20 1.60
CA ARG A 163 -10.37 -15.20 0.74
C ARG A 163 -9.96 -13.79 1.16
N ALA A 164 -9.90 -12.89 0.17
CA ALA A 164 -9.81 -11.46 0.45
C ALA A 164 -11.09 -11.00 1.17
N ARG A 165 -10.92 -10.22 2.23
CA ARG A 165 -11.98 -9.44 2.87
C ARG A 165 -11.68 -7.97 2.62
N VAL A 166 -12.56 -7.28 1.91
CA VAL A 166 -12.49 -5.85 1.71
C VAL A 166 -13.45 -5.17 2.67
N PHE A 167 -12.91 -4.33 3.54
CA PHE A 167 -13.69 -3.49 4.45
C PHE A 167 -13.98 -2.15 3.78
N HIS A 168 -15.24 -1.76 3.77
CA HIS A 168 -15.71 -0.49 3.19
C HIS A 168 -15.79 0.60 4.25
N ASN A 169 -15.90 1.86 3.86
CA ASN A 169 -15.92 3.03 4.76
C ASN A 169 -16.54 2.78 6.14
N HIS A 170 -17.79 2.32 6.17
CA HIS A 170 -18.57 2.13 7.40
C HIS A 170 -18.12 0.92 8.24
N GLU A 171 -17.30 0.03 7.67
CA GLU A 171 -16.76 -1.16 8.33
C GLU A 171 -15.33 -0.94 8.83
N ILE A 172 -14.67 0.16 8.40
CA ILE A 172 -13.28 0.41 8.73
C ILE A 172 -13.15 0.83 10.19
N THR A 173 -12.54 -0.05 10.97
CA THR A 173 -12.16 0.14 12.37
C THR A 173 -10.64 0.04 12.49
N VAL A 174 -10.10 0.37 13.65
CA VAL A 174 -8.68 0.10 13.94
C VAL A 174 -8.35 -1.37 13.73
N ASP A 175 -9.25 -2.30 14.09
CA ASP A 175 -9.04 -3.74 13.89
C ASP A 175 -9.00 -4.12 12.42
N ALA A 176 -9.80 -3.52 11.55
CA ALA A 176 -9.74 -3.74 10.10
C ALA A 176 -8.38 -3.33 9.52
N VAL A 177 -7.83 -2.18 9.96
CA VAL A 177 -6.50 -1.72 9.52
C VAL A 177 -5.40 -2.61 10.07
N LEU A 178 -5.49 -3.03 11.35
CA LEU A 178 -4.54 -3.96 11.95
C LEU A 178 -4.60 -5.34 11.29
N ALA A 179 -5.78 -5.82 10.91
CA ALA A 179 -5.96 -7.06 10.14
C ALA A 179 -5.24 -6.98 8.80
N SER A 180 -5.41 -5.85 8.09
CA SER A 180 -4.73 -5.57 6.83
C SER A 180 -3.20 -5.56 6.94
N ALA A 181 -2.65 -5.20 8.11
CA ALA A 181 -1.22 -5.11 8.38
C ALA A 181 -0.69 -6.24 9.31
N CYS A 182 -1.46 -7.30 9.49
CA CYS A 182 -1.13 -8.42 10.38
C CYS A 182 -0.24 -9.44 9.70
N LEU A 183 1.08 -9.24 9.71
CA LEU A 183 2.04 -10.24 9.23
C LEU A 183 2.05 -11.45 10.16
N PRO A 184 1.83 -12.69 9.65
CA PRO A 184 1.59 -13.89 10.46
C PRO A 184 2.76 -14.30 11.36
N PHE A 185 3.98 -13.88 11.04
CA PHE A 185 5.18 -14.16 11.84
C PHE A 185 5.50 -13.07 12.87
N LEU A 186 4.79 -11.92 12.82
CA LEU A 186 4.99 -10.79 13.73
C LEU A 186 3.86 -10.65 14.75
N PHE A 187 2.62 -10.90 14.33
CA PHE A 187 1.43 -10.65 15.13
C PHE A 187 0.47 -11.83 15.12
N GLN A 188 -0.26 -11.98 16.21
CA GLN A 188 -1.38 -12.93 16.28
C GLN A 188 -2.46 -12.49 15.29
N ALA A 189 -3.21 -13.44 14.72
CA ALA A 189 -4.32 -13.15 13.82
C ALA A 189 -5.33 -12.19 14.48
N VAL A 190 -5.75 -11.18 13.76
CA VAL A 190 -6.73 -10.20 14.27
C VAL A 190 -8.12 -10.80 14.16
N LYS A 191 -8.82 -10.87 15.30
CA LYS A 191 -10.21 -11.33 15.34
C LYS A 191 -11.16 -10.15 15.10
N ILE A 192 -12.05 -10.29 14.12
CA ILE A 192 -13.16 -9.37 13.84
C ILE A 192 -14.42 -10.23 13.71
N ASP A 193 -15.39 -10.01 14.59
CA ASP A 193 -16.58 -10.85 14.75
C ASP A 193 -16.20 -12.32 15.00
N ASP A 194 -16.59 -13.24 14.12
CA ASP A 194 -16.28 -14.67 14.24
C ASP A 194 -15.07 -15.12 13.42
N ASP A 195 -14.49 -14.22 12.62
CA ASP A 195 -13.42 -14.51 11.68
C ASP A 195 -12.05 -14.02 12.17
N TYR A 196 -10.99 -14.64 11.63
CA TYR A 196 -9.61 -14.28 11.91
C TYR A 196 -8.89 -13.84 10.64
N TYR A 197 -8.07 -12.79 10.75
CA TYR A 197 -7.45 -12.14 9.61
C TYR A 197 -5.95 -11.99 9.74
N TRP A 198 -5.28 -12.17 8.62
CA TRP A 198 -3.89 -11.80 8.37
C TRP A 198 -3.78 -10.69 7.33
N ASP A 199 -2.53 -10.23 7.09
CA ASP A 199 -2.20 -9.20 6.12
C ASP A 199 -2.90 -9.44 4.78
N GLY A 200 -3.50 -8.38 4.26
CA GLY A 200 -4.22 -8.43 2.99
C GLY A 200 -3.33 -8.73 1.80
N GLY A 201 -2.02 -8.53 1.94
CA GLY A 201 -1.03 -8.76 0.88
C GLY A 201 -1.04 -10.15 0.28
N TYR A 202 -1.53 -11.15 1.02
CA TYR A 202 -1.66 -12.52 0.51
C TYR A 202 -2.79 -12.68 -0.53
N MET A 203 -3.87 -11.87 -0.44
CA MET A 203 -5.06 -12.06 -1.27
C MET A 203 -5.47 -10.82 -2.09
N GLY A 204 -4.93 -9.62 -1.77
CA GLY A 204 -5.22 -8.39 -2.49
C GLY A 204 -4.23 -7.28 -2.12
N ASN A 205 -3.26 -6.97 -2.97
CA ASN A 205 -2.19 -6.01 -2.66
C ASN A 205 -1.97 -4.91 -3.72
N PRO A 206 -2.85 -3.91 -3.79
CA PRO A 206 -4.23 -3.86 -3.29
C PRO A 206 -5.21 -4.54 -4.25
N PRO A 207 -6.43 -4.89 -3.83
CA PRO A 207 -7.47 -5.31 -4.76
C PRO A 207 -7.96 -4.11 -5.58
N LEU A 208 -8.03 -4.27 -6.92
CA LEU A 208 -8.51 -3.22 -7.82
C LEU A 208 -10.00 -3.35 -8.09
N THR A 209 -10.53 -4.56 -8.00
CA THR A 209 -11.94 -4.86 -8.28
C THR A 209 -12.92 -3.92 -7.55
N PRO A 210 -12.82 -3.66 -6.22
CA PRO A 210 -13.75 -2.74 -5.55
C PRO A 210 -13.62 -1.29 -6.04
N LEU A 211 -12.41 -0.82 -6.37
CA LEU A 211 -12.22 0.50 -6.96
C LEU A 211 -12.95 0.60 -8.31
N ILE A 212 -12.76 -0.39 -9.17
CA ILE A 212 -13.35 -0.41 -10.50
C ILE A 212 -14.88 -0.52 -10.44
N ALA A 213 -15.40 -1.34 -9.52
CA ALA A 213 -16.82 -1.59 -9.41
C ALA A 213 -17.60 -0.45 -8.74
N GLU A 214 -17.00 0.28 -7.81
CA GLU A 214 -17.73 1.20 -6.93
C GLU A 214 -17.37 2.68 -7.10
N THR A 215 -16.41 3.01 -7.97
CA THR A 215 -16.09 4.41 -8.33
C THR A 215 -16.52 4.70 -9.76
N SER A 216 -16.67 5.97 -10.12
CA SER A 216 -16.93 6.42 -11.50
C SER A 216 -15.66 6.81 -12.26
N ALA A 217 -14.53 6.94 -11.59
CA ALA A 217 -13.25 7.24 -12.22
C ALA A 217 -12.84 6.13 -13.21
N HIS A 218 -12.48 6.53 -14.43
CA HIS A 218 -11.91 5.61 -15.42
C HIS A 218 -10.45 5.27 -15.13
N ASP A 219 -9.79 6.11 -14.37
CA ASP A 219 -8.35 6.08 -14.14
C ASP A 219 -8.02 5.46 -12.78
N VAL A 220 -7.19 4.43 -12.79
CA VAL A 220 -6.61 3.82 -11.59
C VAL A 220 -5.15 4.23 -11.52
N LEU A 221 -4.78 4.94 -10.45
CA LEU A 221 -3.40 5.31 -10.16
C LEU A 221 -2.84 4.35 -9.10
N LEU A 222 -2.00 3.43 -9.56
CA LEU A 222 -1.32 2.46 -8.70
C LEU A 222 -0.03 3.07 -8.14
N VAL A 223 0.12 3.08 -6.82
CA VAL A 223 1.41 3.32 -6.15
C VAL A 223 2.03 1.96 -5.82
N LYS A 224 3.04 1.59 -6.62
CA LYS A 224 3.68 0.28 -6.59
C LYS A 224 5.02 0.34 -5.86
N ILE A 225 5.16 -0.47 -4.80
CA ILE A 225 6.35 -0.50 -3.93
C ILE A 225 7.02 -1.87 -3.82
N ASN A 226 6.49 -2.89 -4.50
CA ASN A 226 7.12 -4.21 -4.56
C ASN A 226 7.56 -4.53 -5.99
N SER A 227 8.80 -5.00 -6.13
CA SER A 227 9.33 -5.47 -7.41
C SER A 227 8.71 -6.81 -7.79
N ILE A 228 8.33 -6.97 -9.05
CA ILE A 228 7.84 -8.25 -9.59
C ILE A 228 9.03 -9.08 -10.07
N ASN A 229 9.91 -8.47 -10.83
CA ASN A 229 11.07 -9.11 -11.43
C ASN A 229 12.29 -8.98 -10.52
N ILE A 230 13.12 -9.98 -10.50
CA ILE A 230 14.43 -9.95 -9.84
C ILE A 230 15.52 -10.36 -10.84
N ASN A 231 16.69 -9.75 -10.71
CA ASN A 231 17.82 -10.03 -11.61
C ASN A 231 18.67 -11.22 -11.14
N LYS A 232 18.61 -11.57 -9.85
CA LYS A 232 19.44 -12.62 -9.26
C LYS A 232 18.57 -13.71 -8.66
N ILE A 233 18.82 -14.95 -9.05
CA ILE A 233 18.12 -16.11 -8.49
C ILE A 233 18.54 -16.31 -7.02
N PRO A 234 17.58 -16.42 -6.08
CA PRO A 234 17.87 -16.66 -4.67
C PRO A 234 18.45 -18.07 -4.47
N THR A 235 19.52 -18.17 -3.70
CA THR A 235 20.23 -19.44 -3.46
C THR A 235 20.39 -19.75 -1.98
N SER A 236 20.31 -18.77 -1.09
CA SER A 236 20.30 -19.03 0.34
C SER A 236 18.88 -19.33 0.83
N ALA A 237 18.75 -20.13 1.92
CA ALA A 237 17.44 -20.45 2.50
C ALA A 237 16.64 -19.18 2.83
N ARG A 238 17.29 -18.14 3.34
CA ARG A 238 16.69 -16.86 3.63
C ARG A 238 16.15 -16.18 2.37
N ASP A 239 17.01 -16.00 1.35
CA ASP A 239 16.61 -15.30 0.12
C ASP A 239 15.49 -16.05 -0.60
N ILE A 240 15.47 -17.38 -0.52
CA ILE A 240 14.37 -18.22 -1.05
C ILE A 240 13.07 -17.93 -0.29
N ALA A 241 13.10 -17.91 1.04
CA ALA A 241 11.92 -17.64 1.85
C ALA A 241 11.39 -16.22 1.61
N GLU A 242 12.26 -15.22 1.53
CA GLU A 242 11.92 -13.84 1.20
C GLU A 242 11.26 -13.76 -0.18
N ARG A 243 11.81 -14.45 -1.19
CA ARG A 243 11.25 -14.46 -2.55
C ARG A 243 9.90 -15.15 -2.62
N VAL A 244 9.69 -16.26 -1.92
CA VAL A 244 8.37 -16.92 -1.82
C VAL A 244 7.33 -15.97 -1.27
N ASN A 245 7.68 -15.21 -0.24
CA ASN A 245 6.79 -14.22 0.34
C ASN A 245 6.49 -13.06 -0.64
N GLU A 246 7.50 -12.55 -1.35
CA GLU A 246 7.31 -11.53 -2.40
C GLU A 246 6.40 -12.01 -3.53
N ILE A 247 6.59 -13.24 -4.01
CA ILE A 247 5.74 -13.86 -5.04
C ILE A 247 4.30 -13.90 -4.54
N SER A 248 4.07 -14.34 -3.30
CA SER A 248 2.73 -14.38 -2.71
C SER A 248 2.07 -13.00 -2.67
N PHE A 249 2.81 -11.97 -2.25
CA PHE A 249 2.32 -10.60 -2.15
C PHE A 249 2.09 -9.90 -3.50
N ASN A 250 2.72 -10.35 -4.56
CA ASN A 250 2.54 -9.80 -5.91
C ASN A 250 1.49 -10.56 -6.73
N SER A 251 1.22 -11.84 -6.40
CA SER A 251 0.38 -12.72 -7.21
C SER A 251 -1.03 -12.18 -7.40
N SER A 252 -1.62 -11.60 -6.36
CA SER A 252 -2.96 -11.02 -6.42
C SER A 252 -3.02 -9.82 -7.37
N LEU A 253 -2.06 -8.90 -7.28
CA LEU A 253 -2.00 -7.73 -8.17
C LEU A 253 -1.80 -8.14 -9.63
N ILE A 254 -0.97 -9.16 -9.89
CA ILE A 254 -0.79 -9.71 -11.24
C ILE A 254 -2.13 -10.20 -11.79
N ASN A 255 -2.89 -10.95 -11.01
CA ASN A 255 -4.21 -11.45 -11.41
C ASN A 255 -5.23 -10.32 -11.63
N GLU A 256 -5.23 -9.30 -10.79
CA GLU A 256 -6.09 -8.12 -10.95
C GLU A 256 -5.74 -7.37 -12.26
N MET A 257 -4.47 -7.21 -12.60
CA MET A 257 -4.05 -6.57 -13.85
C MET A 257 -4.41 -7.41 -15.09
N HIS A 258 -4.35 -8.75 -14.98
CA HIS A 258 -4.88 -9.63 -16.04
C HIS A 258 -6.38 -9.40 -16.26
N LEU A 259 -7.17 -9.29 -15.18
CA LEU A 259 -8.60 -9.02 -15.27
C LEU A 259 -8.89 -7.66 -15.91
N VAL A 260 -8.17 -6.62 -15.51
CA VAL A 260 -8.31 -5.27 -16.12
C VAL A 260 -7.98 -5.31 -17.60
N HIS A 261 -6.86 -5.93 -17.98
CA HIS A 261 -6.47 -6.06 -19.38
C HIS A 261 -7.54 -6.81 -20.19
N TYR A 262 -7.95 -8.01 -19.73
CA TYR A 262 -8.95 -8.82 -20.42
C TYR A 262 -10.29 -8.09 -20.56
N ARG A 263 -10.73 -7.40 -19.51
CA ARG A 263 -11.94 -6.58 -19.53
C ARG A 263 -11.87 -5.48 -20.59
N ASN A 264 -10.76 -4.72 -20.61
CA ASN A 264 -10.55 -3.67 -21.59
C ASN A 264 -10.55 -4.21 -23.03
N GLU A 265 -9.94 -5.38 -23.25
CA GLU A 265 -9.95 -6.05 -24.56
C GLU A 265 -11.37 -6.44 -25.00
N LEU A 266 -12.23 -6.93 -24.10
CA LEU A 266 -13.63 -7.23 -24.40
C LEU A 266 -14.39 -5.97 -24.82
N ILE A 267 -14.22 -4.87 -24.07
CA ILE A 267 -14.86 -3.58 -24.37
C ILE A 267 -14.41 -3.07 -25.76
N ARG A 268 -13.10 -3.10 -26.05
CA ARG A 268 -12.55 -2.69 -27.36
C ARG A 268 -13.08 -3.52 -28.52
N ARG A 269 -13.46 -4.79 -28.27
CA ARG A 269 -14.11 -5.68 -29.26
C ARG A 269 -15.63 -5.48 -29.35
N GLY A 270 -16.21 -4.52 -28.61
CA GLY A 270 -17.62 -4.21 -28.62
C GLY A 270 -18.49 -5.18 -27.82
N VAL A 271 -17.92 -5.91 -26.86
CA VAL A 271 -18.68 -6.74 -25.93
C VAL A 271 -19.27 -5.86 -24.85
N GLU A 272 -20.60 -5.81 -24.76
CA GLU A 272 -21.30 -5.16 -23.66
C GLU A 272 -21.11 -5.95 -22.38
N LEU A 273 -20.54 -5.33 -21.33
CA LEU A 273 -20.40 -5.94 -20.02
C LEU A 273 -21.53 -5.44 -19.10
N PRO A 274 -22.17 -6.34 -18.31
CA PRO A 274 -23.11 -5.90 -17.29
C PRO A 274 -22.37 -5.04 -16.27
N GLU A 275 -22.91 -3.89 -15.94
CA GLU A 275 -22.36 -2.93 -14.98
C GLU A 275 -21.05 -2.24 -15.42
N GLN A 276 -21.16 -0.98 -15.75
CA GLN A 276 -20.06 -0.05 -16.10
C GLN A 276 -19.22 -0.44 -17.33
N ASP A 277 -19.80 -0.22 -18.52
CA ASP A 277 -19.18 -0.42 -19.84
C ASP A 277 -18.12 0.67 -20.14
N ARG A 278 -17.08 0.77 -19.30
CA ARG A 278 -16.00 1.73 -19.47
C ARG A 278 -14.65 1.06 -19.48
N GLU A 279 -13.78 1.51 -20.36
CA GLU A 279 -12.37 1.14 -20.33
C GLU A 279 -11.68 1.73 -19.09
N ILE A 280 -10.84 0.95 -18.43
CA ILE A 280 -10.07 1.38 -17.26
C ILE A 280 -8.66 1.76 -17.72
N PHE A 281 -8.30 3.01 -17.50
CA PHE A 281 -6.95 3.50 -17.72
C PHE A 281 -6.08 3.28 -16.50
N VAL A 282 -4.92 2.67 -16.69
CA VAL A 282 -4.00 2.37 -15.60
C VAL A 282 -2.78 3.27 -15.69
N HIS A 283 -2.46 3.90 -14.57
CA HIS A 283 -1.27 4.71 -14.34
C HIS A 283 -0.47 4.11 -13.19
N CYS A 284 0.84 4.27 -13.18
CA CYS A 284 1.67 3.70 -12.14
C CYS A 284 2.78 4.64 -11.70
N ILE A 285 2.79 4.97 -10.40
CA ILE A 285 3.94 5.58 -9.75
C ILE A 285 4.70 4.46 -9.06
N SER A 286 5.84 4.07 -9.65
CA SER A 286 6.61 2.90 -9.20
C SER A 286 7.85 3.30 -8.43
N GLY A 287 8.02 2.72 -7.23
CA GLY A 287 9.24 2.82 -6.44
C GLY A 287 10.41 1.98 -6.96
N TYR A 288 10.29 1.31 -8.11
CA TYR A 288 11.30 0.37 -8.63
C TYR A 288 12.71 0.94 -8.64
N SER A 289 12.90 2.15 -9.14
CA SER A 289 14.23 2.78 -9.26
C SER A 289 14.97 2.96 -7.92
N VAL A 290 14.24 2.95 -6.82
CA VAL A 290 14.77 3.16 -5.46
C VAL A 290 14.72 1.86 -4.65
N LEU A 291 13.58 1.18 -4.69
CA LEU A 291 13.28 0.04 -3.81
C LEU A 291 13.86 -1.28 -4.32
N ASP A 292 14.18 -1.41 -5.61
CA ASP A 292 14.74 -2.64 -6.18
C ASP A 292 16.15 -2.97 -5.66
N GLN A 293 16.87 -1.97 -5.18
CA GLN A 293 18.19 -2.14 -4.56
C GLN A 293 18.10 -2.54 -3.07
N LEU A 294 16.90 -2.46 -2.48
CA LEU A 294 16.66 -2.76 -1.09
C LEU A 294 16.23 -4.22 -0.92
N SER A 295 16.70 -4.83 0.17
CA SER A 295 16.30 -6.18 0.54
C SER A 295 14.96 -6.21 1.25
N TYR A 296 14.40 -7.42 1.40
CA TYR A 296 13.19 -7.63 2.22
C TYR A 296 13.36 -7.10 3.66
N SER A 297 14.58 -7.21 4.23
CA SER A 297 14.86 -6.75 5.60
C SER A 297 14.60 -5.25 5.80
N SER A 298 14.76 -4.43 4.75
CA SER A 298 14.49 -2.99 4.81
C SER A 298 13.02 -2.65 5.04
N LYS A 299 12.10 -3.57 4.74
CA LYS A 299 10.66 -3.40 5.05
C LYS A 299 10.37 -3.31 6.56
N LEU A 300 11.33 -3.73 7.41
CA LEU A 300 11.28 -3.59 8.86
C LEU A 300 12.10 -2.41 9.39
N ASN A 301 12.80 -1.67 8.53
CA ASN A 301 13.60 -0.52 8.93
C ASN A 301 12.70 0.71 9.11
N THR A 302 12.47 1.07 10.35
CA THR A 302 11.67 2.24 10.73
C THR A 302 12.51 3.41 11.21
N SER A 303 13.84 3.43 10.94
CA SER A 303 14.66 4.57 11.28
C SER A 303 14.20 5.83 10.56
N TRP A 304 14.14 6.96 11.28
CA TRP A 304 13.57 8.19 10.73
C TRP A 304 14.29 8.67 9.47
N GLU A 305 15.61 8.57 9.45
CA GLU A 305 16.43 8.93 8.28
C GLU A 305 16.05 8.11 7.03
N PHE A 306 15.82 6.81 7.21
CA PHE A 306 15.40 5.92 6.11
C PHE A 306 13.98 6.24 5.63
N LEU A 307 13.04 6.46 6.55
CA LEU A 307 11.66 6.81 6.20
C LEU A 307 11.59 8.17 5.49
N GLN A 308 12.37 9.15 5.93
CA GLN A 308 12.48 10.45 5.25
C GLN A 308 13.10 10.32 3.86
N HIS A 309 14.15 9.53 3.72
CA HIS A 309 14.73 9.25 2.40
C HIS A 309 13.70 8.66 1.46
N LEU A 310 12.90 7.67 1.90
CA LEU A 310 11.83 7.08 1.08
C LEU A 310 10.73 8.09 0.75
N LYS A 311 10.37 8.98 1.68
CA LYS A 311 9.44 10.08 1.43
C LYS A 311 9.94 10.97 0.30
N GLU A 312 11.18 11.46 0.40
CA GLU A 312 11.76 12.36 -0.60
C GLU A 312 11.83 11.70 -1.99
N GLU A 313 12.20 10.42 -2.05
CA GLU A 313 12.19 9.65 -3.30
C GLU A 313 10.77 9.47 -3.85
N GLY A 314 9.80 9.22 -2.97
CA GLY A 314 8.39 9.14 -3.36
C GLY A 314 7.88 10.46 -3.97
N ARG A 315 8.21 11.59 -3.35
CA ARG A 315 7.91 12.92 -3.89
C ARG A 315 8.54 13.14 -5.27
N ARG A 316 9.82 12.81 -5.40
CA ARG A 316 10.58 12.98 -6.66
C ARG A 316 9.99 12.13 -7.81
N VAL A 317 9.61 10.88 -7.53
CA VAL A 317 9.02 10.01 -8.54
C VAL A 317 7.61 10.50 -8.92
N ALA A 318 6.82 10.95 -7.93
CA ALA A 318 5.51 11.54 -8.19
C ALA A 318 5.61 12.83 -9.04
N GLU A 319 6.60 13.68 -8.77
CA GLU A 319 6.88 14.87 -9.60
C GLU A 319 7.16 14.48 -11.05
N THR A 320 8.03 13.50 -11.25
CA THR A 320 8.37 13.00 -12.60
C THR A 320 7.14 12.48 -13.34
N TRP A 321 6.25 11.78 -12.62
CA TRP A 321 4.99 11.28 -13.18
C TRP A 321 4.05 12.44 -13.54
N LEU A 322 3.93 13.44 -12.68
CA LEU A 322 3.12 14.64 -12.93
C LEU A 322 3.61 15.39 -14.17
N GLU A 323 4.91 15.54 -14.34
CA GLU A 323 5.50 16.22 -15.50
C GLU A 323 5.29 15.48 -16.83
N LYS A 324 5.30 14.13 -16.80
CA LYS A 324 5.34 13.32 -18.02
C LYS A 324 4.00 12.71 -18.42
N GLU A 325 3.20 12.35 -17.41
CA GLU A 325 2.07 11.45 -17.60
C GLU A 325 0.73 12.05 -17.17
N TYR A 326 0.73 13.08 -16.32
CA TYR A 326 -0.49 13.69 -15.77
C TYR A 326 -1.50 14.10 -16.85
N ASP A 327 -1.03 14.64 -17.96
CA ASP A 327 -1.91 15.09 -19.07
C ASP A 327 -2.70 13.93 -19.70
N GLN A 328 -2.23 12.69 -19.55
CA GLN A 328 -2.89 11.50 -20.11
C GLN A 328 -4.03 10.98 -19.24
N VAL A 329 -4.14 11.42 -17.98
CA VAL A 329 -5.26 11.06 -17.08
C VAL A 329 -6.58 11.50 -17.69
N GLY A 330 -7.55 10.59 -17.79
CA GLY A 330 -8.83 10.76 -18.47
C GLY A 330 -8.78 10.56 -20.00
N ILE A 331 -7.61 10.23 -20.55
CA ILE A 331 -7.44 10.06 -22.02
C ILE A 331 -7.02 8.63 -22.36
N ARG A 332 -6.00 8.10 -21.69
CA ARG A 332 -5.46 6.75 -21.94
C ARG A 332 -4.57 6.27 -20.80
N SER A 333 -4.35 4.96 -20.72
CA SER A 333 -3.33 4.37 -19.86
C SER A 333 -1.93 4.92 -20.17
N THR A 334 -1.14 5.18 -19.13
CA THR A 334 0.30 5.48 -19.25
C THR A 334 1.16 4.30 -18.83
N PHE A 335 0.53 3.27 -18.24
CA PHE A 335 1.20 2.05 -17.81
C PHE A 335 0.80 0.88 -18.73
N ASP A 336 1.80 0.22 -19.32
CA ASP A 336 1.59 -0.94 -20.17
C ASP A 336 1.48 -2.21 -19.32
N ILE A 337 0.23 -2.70 -19.18
CA ILE A 337 -0.06 -3.93 -18.43
C ILE A 337 0.58 -5.14 -19.09
N GLU A 338 0.61 -5.20 -20.45
CA GLU A 338 1.16 -6.34 -21.17
C GLU A 338 2.66 -6.48 -20.91
N GLU A 339 3.39 -5.39 -20.98
CA GLU A 339 4.85 -5.38 -20.77
C GLU A 339 5.23 -5.78 -19.34
N HIS A 340 4.48 -5.27 -18.36
CA HIS A 340 4.89 -5.33 -16.95
C HIS A 340 4.28 -6.49 -16.16
N PHE A 341 3.11 -6.98 -16.58
CA PHE A 341 2.35 -8.00 -15.83
C PHE A 341 2.00 -9.24 -16.66
N LEU A 342 1.87 -9.09 -17.99
CA LEU A 342 1.51 -10.21 -18.86
C LEU A 342 2.76 -10.67 -19.61
N ASN A 343 3.40 -11.74 -19.17
CA ASN A 343 4.39 -12.37 -20.01
C ASN A 343 3.71 -12.81 -21.31
N LYS A 344 4.18 -12.34 -22.45
CA LYS A 344 3.79 -12.95 -23.73
C LYS A 344 4.28 -14.38 -23.72
N TYR A 345 3.33 -15.31 -23.60
CA TYR A 345 3.58 -16.75 -23.83
C TYR A 345 3.87 -16.98 -25.30
#